data_c313e87d3825fbb0e93d5d163e99c0a0
#
_entry.id   c313e87d3825fbb0e93d5d163e99c0a0
#
_cell.length_a   1.000
_cell.length_b   1.000
_cell.length_c   1.000
_cell.angle_alpha   90.00
_cell.angle_beta   90.00
_cell.angle_gamma   90.00
#
_symmetry.space_group_name_H-M   'P 1'
#
loop_
_entity.id
_entity.type
_entity.pdbx_description
1 polymer ?
#
loop_
_entity_poly.entity_id
_entity_poly.type
_entity_poly.pdbx_seq_one_letter_code
_entity_poly.pdbx_strand_id
1 'polypeptide(L)'
;MRQDAIYARQSVERADSLSIDGQLIRCRFEAAADAREYIDRGFSGKNTNRPAFQRMMDAVRAGEIGRVIVYRLDRVSRSILDFARMMEVFEAQRVEFLSATEHFDTAQPMGRAMLNICIVFAQLERETIQARVLDTY
;
A
#
# COMPACT_ATOMS: atom_id res chain seq x y z
N MET A 1 -7.65 20.33 1.77
CA MET A 1 -7.51 19.68 0.46
C MET A 1 -6.54 18.51 0.57
N ARG A 2 -6.95 17.35 0.07
CA ARG A 2 -6.11 16.15 0.21
C ARG A 2 -5.03 16.13 -0.87
N GLN A 3 -3.88 15.57 -0.51
CA GLN A 3 -2.72 15.49 -1.39
C GLN A 3 -2.49 14.06 -1.86
N ASP A 4 -1.75 13.89 -2.95
CA ASP A 4 -1.22 12.59 -3.34
C ASP A 4 -0.04 12.24 -2.45
N ALA A 5 0.15 10.94 -2.21
CA ALA A 5 1.31 10.42 -1.50
C ALA A 5 2.02 9.41 -2.40
N ILE A 6 3.33 9.47 -2.45
CA ILE A 6 4.16 8.50 -3.13
C ILE A 6 4.92 7.71 -2.06
N TYR A 7 4.83 6.39 -2.12
CA TYR A 7 5.60 5.53 -1.22
C TYR A 7 6.67 4.77 -2.00
N ALA A 8 7.91 4.86 -1.56
CA ALA A 8 9.03 4.14 -2.15
C ALA A 8 9.80 3.40 -1.07
N ARG A 9 10.25 2.18 -1.39
CA ARG A 9 11.00 1.35 -0.46
C ARG A 9 12.12 0.62 -1.19
N GLN A 10 13.27 0.53 -0.54
CA GLN A 10 14.39 -0.26 -1.03
C GLN A 10 14.94 -1.13 0.10
N SER A 11 14.99 -2.44 -0.13
CA SER A 11 15.56 -3.39 0.82
C SER A 11 17.07 -3.47 0.61
N VAL A 12 17.84 -3.62 1.70
CA VAL A 12 19.28 -3.84 1.61
C VAL A 12 19.61 -5.21 0.99
N GLU A 13 18.66 -6.14 1.02
CA GLU A 13 18.87 -7.51 0.53
C GLU A 13 18.72 -7.66 -0.98
N ARG A 14 18.19 -6.64 -1.67
CA ARG A 14 17.91 -6.70 -3.11
C ARG A 14 18.77 -5.71 -3.88
N ALA A 15 19.92 -6.17 -4.35
CA ALA A 15 20.82 -5.35 -5.15
C ALA A 15 20.27 -5.05 -6.54
N ASP A 16 19.38 -5.91 -7.05
CA ASP A 16 18.80 -5.78 -8.38
C ASP A 16 17.52 -4.95 -8.43
N SER A 17 17.03 -4.50 -7.29
CA SER A 17 15.80 -3.71 -7.25
C SER A 17 16.05 -2.29 -7.77
N LEU A 18 15.01 -1.70 -8.35
CA LEU A 18 15.08 -0.33 -8.82
C LEU A 18 15.36 0.60 -7.63
N SER A 19 16.24 1.57 -7.84
CA SER A 19 16.60 2.54 -6.82
C SER A 19 15.39 3.37 -6.39
N ILE A 20 15.49 3.98 -5.21
CA ILE A 20 14.46 4.90 -4.71
C ILE A 20 14.20 6.00 -5.75
N ASP A 21 15.28 6.58 -6.31
CA ASP A 21 15.14 7.67 -7.28
C ASP A 21 14.37 7.23 -8.52
N GLY A 22 14.65 6.02 -9.03
CA GLY A 22 13.92 5.48 -10.17
C GLY A 22 12.44 5.26 -9.87
N GLN A 23 12.13 4.76 -8.68
CA GLN A 23 10.74 4.60 -8.25
C GLN A 23 10.02 5.95 -8.19
N LEU A 24 10.66 6.95 -7.59
CA LEU A 24 10.08 8.28 -7.46
C LEU A 24 9.83 8.93 -8.81
N ILE A 25 10.79 8.82 -9.74
CA ILE A 25 10.63 9.38 -11.09
C ILE A 25 9.38 8.80 -11.76
N ARG A 26 9.22 7.47 -11.71
CA ARG A 26 8.07 6.82 -12.33
C ARG A 26 6.76 7.22 -11.66
N CYS A 27 6.75 7.26 -10.34
CA CYS A 27 5.55 7.63 -9.59
C CYS A 27 5.17 9.10 -9.79
N ARG A 28 6.14 9.98 -9.94
CA ARG A 28 5.86 11.41 -10.16
C ARG A 28 5.13 11.68 -11.47
N PHE A 29 5.27 10.81 -12.46
CA PHE A 29 4.50 10.92 -13.70
C PHE A 29 3.00 10.85 -13.45
N GLU A 30 2.60 10.08 -12.44
CA GLU A 30 1.19 9.84 -12.12
C GLU A 30 0.66 10.79 -11.06
N ALA A 31 1.56 11.42 -10.30
CA ALA A 31 1.21 12.19 -9.12
C ALA A 31 1.02 13.67 -9.42
N ALA A 32 0.23 14.33 -8.58
CA ALA A 32 0.13 15.79 -8.60
C ALA A 32 1.48 16.41 -8.17
N ALA A 33 1.70 17.67 -8.56
CA ALA A 33 2.97 18.36 -8.33
C ALA A 33 3.29 18.52 -6.83
N ASP A 34 2.27 18.58 -5.98
CA ASP A 34 2.42 18.78 -4.54
C ASP A 34 2.43 17.46 -3.75
N ALA A 35 2.63 16.34 -4.42
CA ALA A 35 2.61 15.03 -3.78
C ALA A 35 3.67 14.92 -2.67
N ARG A 36 3.27 14.30 -1.56
CA ARG A 36 4.19 14.01 -0.46
C ARG A 36 4.95 12.72 -0.76
N GLU A 37 6.23 12.68 -0.43
CA GLU A 37 7.07 11.50 -0.64
C GLU A 37 7.40 10.85 0.69
N TYR A 38 7.13 9.54 0.78
CA TYR A 38 7.42 8.74 1.96
C TYR A 38 8.40 7.64 1.54
N ILE A 39 9.58 7.64 2.13
CA ILE A 39 10.69 6.79 1.68
C ILE A 39 11.23 5.98 2.85
N ASP A 40 11.28 4.67 2.67
CA ASP A 40 11.92 3.75 3.62
C ASP A 40 13.12 3.09 2.95
N ARG A 41 14.30 3.25 3.55
CA ARG A 41 15.56 2.71 3.04
C ARG A 41 16.19 1.75 4.03
N GLY A 42 16.82 0.71 3.50
CA GLY A 42 17.75 -0.10 4.29
C GLY A 42 17.10 -1.08 5.25
N PHE A 43 15.83 -1.39 5.09
CA PHE A 43 15.14 -2.35 5.94
C PHE A 43 15.10 -3.72 5.28
N SER A 44 15.46 -4.77 6.03
CA SER A 44 15.41 -6.13 5.53
C SER A 44 13.96 -6.60 5.38
N GLY A 45 13.76 -7.66 4.59
CA GLY A 45 12.44 -8.24 4.41
C GLY A 45 11.84 -8.81 5.68
N LYS A 46 12.67 -9.10 6.68
CA LYS A 46 12.22 -9.60 7.99
C LYS A 46 11.83 -8.47 8.94
N ASN A 47 12.27 -7.27 8.67
CA ASN A 47 11.97 -6.12 9.50
C ASN A 47 10.71 -5.44 8.99
N THR A 48 9.64 -5.49 9.78
CA THR A 48 8.36 -4.88 9.45
C THR A 48 8.31 -3.40 9.86
N ASN A 49 9.36 -2.90 10.51
CA ASN A 49 9.40 -1.51 10.93
C ASN A 49 9.70 -0.61 9.73
N ARG A 50 8.67 0.08 9.28
CA ARG A 50 8.74 1.00 8.13
C ARG A 50 8.20 2.35 8.57
N PRO A 51 9.06 3.23 9.15
CA PRO A 51 8.58 4.48 9.74
C PRO A 51 7.92 5.41 8.73
N ALA A 52 8.41 5.48 7.49
CA ALA A 52 7.76 6.33 6.49
C ALA A 52 6.38 5.79 6.10
N PHE A 53 6.25 4.46 5.96
CA PHE A 53 4.97 3.83 5.70
C PHE A 53 3.97 4.14 6.82
N GLN A 54 4.41 4.03 8.07
CA GLN A 54 3.54 4.33 9.22
C GLN A 54 3.09 5.79 9.21
N ARG A 55 4.00 6.72 8.93
CA ARG A 55 3.64 8.14 8.82
C ARG A 55 2.63 8.38 7.71
N MET A 56 2.80 7.69 6.56
CA MET A 56 1.85 7.79 5.46
C MET A 56 0.47 7.30 5.88
N MET A 57 0.41 6.14 6.53
CA MET A 57 -0.87 5.58 6.99
C MET A 57 -1.53 6.47 8.03
N ASP A 58 -0.75 7.11 8.91
CA ASP A 58 -1.29 8.09 9.87
C ASP A 58 -1.89 9.28 9.14
N ALA A 59 -1.23 9.78 8.08
CA ALA A 59 -1.75 10.88 7.27
C ALA A 59 -3.03 10.47 6.52
N VAL A 60 -3.09 9.22 6.05
CA VAL A 60 -4.31 8.67 5.42
C VAL A 60 -5.47 8.70 6.43
N ARG A 61 -5.23 8.21 7.64
CA ARG A 61 -6.28 8.18 8.68
C ARG A 61 -6.69 9.57 9.14
N ALA A 62 -5.78 10.53 9.05
CA ALA A 62 -6.08 11.93 9.37
C ALA A 62 -6.84 12.66 8.27
N GLY A 63 -7.05 12.02 7.12
CA GLY A 63 -7.78 12.63 6.00
C GLY A 63 -6.96 13.58 5.15
N GLU A 64 -5.63 13.51 5.23
CA GLU A 64 -4.74 14.42 4.51
C GLU A 64 -4.37 13.91 3.12
N ILE A 65 -4.56 12.62 2.86
CA ILE A 65 -4.15 11.97 1.61
C ILE A 65 -5.38 11.54 0.83
N GLY A 66 -5.40 11.85 -0.47
CA GLY A 66 -6.48 11.45 -1.36
C GLY A 66 -6.14 10.29 -2.28
N ARG A 67 -4.85 10.08 -2.56
CA ARG A 67 -4.38 9.00 -3.42
C ARG A 67 -2.98 8.57 -3.01
N VAL A 68 -2.74 7.27 -3.01
CA VAL A 68 -1.42 6.69 -2.74
C VAL A 68 -0.90 6.06 -4.01
N ILE A 69 0.33 6.38 -4.39
CA ILE A 69 0.97 5.90 -5.61
C ILE A 69 2.24 5.14 -5.24
N VAL A 70 2.40 3.94 -5.77
CA VAL A 70 3.61 3.13 -5.57
C VAL A 70 4.15 2.66 -6.91
N TYR A 71 5.43 2.31 -6.94
CA TYR A 71 6.04 1.79 -8.16
C TYR A 71 5.49 0.40 -8.51
N ARG A 72 5.49 -0.52 -7.53
CA ARG A 72 4.93 -1.86 -7.67
C ARG A 72 4.32 -2.28 -6.33
N LEU A 73 3.40 -3.24 -6.40
CA LEU A 73 2.71 -3.73 -5.20
C LEU A 73 3.67 -4.31 -4.16
N ASP A 74 4.75 -4.96 -4.59
CA ASP A 74 5.71 -5.57 -3.67
C ASP A 74 6.53 -4.53 -2.88
N ARG A 75 6.49 -3.25 -3.27
CA ARG A 75 7.11 -2.17 -2.51
C ARG A 75 6.27 -1.75 -1.31
N VAL A 76 4.98 -2.07 -1.34
CA VAL A 76 4.05 -1.72 -0.26
C VAL A 76 3.88 -2.89 0.70
N SER A 77 3.71 -4.10 0.18
CA SER A 77 3.44 -5.27 1.00
C SER A 77 3.88 -6.54 0.29
N ARG A 78 4.41 -7.49 1.03
CA ARG A 78 4.76 -8.81 0.52
C ARG A 78 3.69 -9.84 0.83
N SER A 79 2.78 -9.51 1.74
CA SER A 79 1.71 -10.38 2.17
C SER A 79 0.40 -9.93 1.56
N ILE A 80 -0.35 -10.86 0.96
CA ILE A 80 -1.69 -10.57 0.43
C ILE A 80 -2.59 -10.07 1.55
N LEU A 81 -2.47 -10.66 2.75
CA LEU A 81 -3.29 -10.26 3.89
C LEU A 81 -2.99 -8.83 4.34
N ASP A 82 -1.70 -8.46 4.45
CA ASP A 82 -1.32 -7.10 4.81
C ASP A 82 -1.80 -6.10 3.76
N PHE A 83 -1.68 -6.46 2.48
CA PHE A 83 -2.18 -5.63 1.39
C PHE A 83 -3.69 -5.45 1.50
N ALA A 84 -4.42 -6.52 1.77
CA ALA A 84 -5.88 -6.45 1.91
C ALA A 84 -6.29 -5.56 3.08
N ARG A 85 -5.57 -5.63 4.20
CA ARG A 85 -5.84 -4.76 5.36
C ARG A 85 -5.58 -3.29 5.03
N MET A 86 -4.53 -3.02 4.28
CA MET A 86 -4.24 -1.65 3.81
C MET A 86 -5.37 -1.15 2.91
N MET A 87 -5.87 -2.00 2.01
CA MET A 87 -6.96 -1.64 1.12
C MET A 87 -8.25 -1.34 1.90
N GLU A 88 -8.51 -2.06 2.99
CA GLU A 88 -9.65 -1.75 3.85
C GLU A 88 -9.56 -0.32 4.43
N VAL A 89 -8.38 0.08 4.87
CA VAL A 89 -8.15 1.43 5.39
C VAL A 89 -8.38 2.47 4.29
N PHE A 90 -7.85 2.22 3.09
CA PHE A 90 -8.03 3.14 1.98
C PHE A 90 -9.50 3.29 1.59
N GLU A 91 -10.24 2.19 1.54
CA GLU A 91 -11.67 2.24 1.23
C GLU A 91 -12.44 3.03 2.30
N ALA A 92 -12.15 2.79 3.57
CA ALA A 92 -12.82 3.49 4.68
C ALA A 92 -12.54 4.99 4.63
N GLN A 93 -11.34 5.40 4.21
CA GLN A 93 -10.94 6.81 4.14
C GLN A 93 -11.16 7.42 2.77
N ARG A 94 -11.70 6.65 1.83
CA ARG A 94 -11.94 7.07 0.43
C ARG A 94 -10.66 7.55 -0.24
N VAL A 95 -9.58 6.79 -0.06
CA VAL A 95 -8.29 7.03 -0.69
C VAL A 95 -8.14 6.10 -1.89
N GLU A 96 -7.74 6.66 -3.02
CA GLU A 96 -7.44 5.88 -4.21
C GLU A 96 -6.04 5.30 -4.12
N PHE A 97 -5.81 4.18 -4.79
CA PHE A 97 -4.51 3.51 -4.81
C PHE A 97 -4.11 3.21 -6.24
N LEU A 98 -2.87 3.52 -6.59
CA LEU A 98 -2.33 3.32 -7.94
C LEU A 98 -0.95 2.66 -7.86
N SER A 99 -0.79 1.53 -8.56
CA SER A 99 0.52 0.92 -8.81
C SER A 99 0.95 1.31 -10.23
N ALA A 100 2.06 2.03 -10.34
CA ALA A 100 2.45 2.67 -11.60
C ALA A 100 2.79 1.68 -12.71
N THR A 101 3.37 0.52 -12.38
CA THR A 101 3.84 -0.43 -13.39
C THR A 101 2.92 -1.60 -13.63
N GLU A 102 1.93 -1.84 -12.77
CA GLU A 102 1.07 -3.01 -12.83
C GLU A 102 -0.35 -2.67 -13.29
N HIS A 103 -0.59 -1.42 -13.65
CA HIS A 103 -1.90 -0.95 -14.08
C HIS A 103 -3.03 -1.23 -13.10
N PHE A 104 -2.69 -1.29 -11.81
CA PHE A 104 -3.66 -1.44 -10.73
C PHE A 104 -4.05 -0.05 -10.24
N ASP A 105 -5.30 0.34 -10.49
CA ASP A 105 -5.78 1.69 -10.15
C ASP A 105 -7.21 1.57 -9.64
N THR A 106 -7.42 1.85 -8.36
CA THR A 106 -8.75 1.73 -7.75
C THR A 106 -9.74 2.79 -8.23
N ALA A 107 -9.27 3.82 -8.94
CA ALA A 107 -10.17 4.76 -9.60
C ALA A 107 -10.85 4.16 -10.84
N GLN A 108 -10.31 3.06 -11.39
CA GLN A 108 -10.86 2.38 -12.55
C GLN A 108 -11.74 1.20 -12.13
N PRO A 109 -12.74 0.80 -12.96
CA PRO A 109 -13.63 -0.29 -12.59
C PRO A 109 -12.92 -1.61 -12.28
N MET A 110 -11.89 -1.97 -13.05
CA MET A 110 -11.16 -3.21 -12.81
C MET A 110 -10.40 -3.15 -11.47
N GLY A 111 -9.80 -2.02 -11.15
CA GLY A 111 -9.10 -1.82 -9.88
C GLY A 111 -10.07 -1.86 -8.71
N ARG A 112 -11.27 -1.29 -8.86
CA ARG A 112 -12.31 -1.36 -7.83
C ARG A 112 -12.74 -2.80 -7.57
N ALA A 113 -12.89 -3.60 -8.62
CA ALA A 113 -13.22 -5.02 -8.46
C ALA A 113 -12.11 -5.77 -7.69
N MET A 114 -10.86 -5.50 -8.02
CA MET A 114 -9.73 -6.09 -7.32
C MET A 114 -9.69 -5.66 -5.84
N LEU A 115 -9.96 -4.39 -5.58
CA LEU A 115 -10.05 -3.88 -4.21
C LEU A 115 -11.12 -4.63 -3.42
N ASN A 116 -12.30 -4.82 -3.98
CA ASN A 116 -13.39 -5.53 -3.31
C ASN A 116 -13.01 -6.98 -3.02
N ILE A 117 -12.31 -7.64 -3.93
CA ILE A 117 -11.82 -9.00 -3.72
C ILE A 117 -10.83 -9.03 -2.54
N CYS A 118 -9.93 -8.07 -2.46
CA CYS A 118 -8.97 -7.97 -1.36
C CYS A 118 -9.67 -7.78 -0.01
N ILE A 119 -10.70 -6.94 0.03
CA ILE A 119 -11.46 -6.69 1.25
C ILE A 119 -12.18 -7.96 1.71
N VAL A 120 -12.82 -8.69 0.78
CA VAL A 120 -13.47 -9.94 1.10
C VAL A 120 -12.47 -10.97 1.63
N PHE A 121 -11.29 -11.03 1.02
CA PHE A 121 -10.22 -11.92 1.48
C PHE A 121 -9.80 -11.62 2.92
N ALA A 122 -9.65 -10.35 3.26
CA ALA A 122 -9.28 -9.96 4.62
C ALA A 122 -10.36 -10.33 5.64
N GLN A 123 -11.63 -10.15 5.28
CA GLN A 123 -12.77 -10.54 6.13
C GLN A 123 -12.81 -12.05 6.35
N LEU A 124 -12.63 -12.81 5.28
CA LEU A 124 -12.63 -14.27 5.34
C LEU A 124 -11.49 -14.78 6.23
N GLU A 125 -10.32 -14.17 6.15
CA GLU A 125 -9.18 -14.55 6.97
C GLU A 125 -9.47 -14.34 8.45
N ARG A 126 -10.11 -13.23 8.82
CA ARG A 126 -10.52 -12.98 10.20
C ARG A 126 -11.52 -14.02 10.71
N GLU A 127 -12.50 -14.36 9.88
CA GLU A 127 -13.50 -15.38 10.23
C GLU A 127 -12.87 -16.76 10.40
N THR A 128 -11.92 -17.10 9.55
CA THR A 128 -11.20 -18.37 9.63
C THR A 128 -10.40 -18.46 10.94
N ILE A 129 -9.75 -17.39 11.34
CA ILE A 129 -9.01 -17.34 12.60
C ILE A 129 -9.95 -17.55 13.78
N GLN A 130 -11.11 -16.89 13.78
CA GLN A 130 -12.12 -17.07 14.84
C GLN A 130 -12.62 -18.51 14.90
N ALA A 131 -12.91 -19.11 13.77
CA ALA A 131 -13.37 -20.49 13.71
C ALA A 131 -12.34 -21.46 14.28
N ARG A 132 -11.05 -21.24 13.97
CA ARG A 132 -9.97 -22.08 14.51
C ARG A 132 -9.85 -21.96 16.03
N VAL A 133 -10.00 -20.76 16.57
CA VAL A 133 -9.96 -20.54 18.01
C VAL A 133 -11.11 -21.28 18.70
N LEU A 134 -12.32 -21.19 18.14
CA LEU A 134 -13.49 -21.86 18.70
C LEU A 134 -13.36 -23.38 18.64
N ASP A 135 -12.80 -23.93 17.58
CA ASP A 135 -12.60 -25.37 17.42
C ASP A 135 -11.56 -25.95 18.39
N THR A 136 -10.68 -25.11 18.93
CA THR A 136 -9.65 -25.51 19.88
C THR A 136 -10.22 -25.74 21.29
N TYR A 137 -11.36 -25.14 21.59
CA TYR A 137 -12.05 -25.27 22.86
C TYR A 137 -13.22 -26.23 22.73
#